data_89323faa05cd6949c428db9434da4f22
#
_entry.id   89323faa05cd6949c428db9434da4f22
#
_cell.length_a   1.000
_cell.length_b   1.000
_cell.length_c   1.000
_cell.angle_alpha   90.00
_cell.angle_beta   90.00
_cell.angle_gamma   90.00
#
_symmetry.space_group_name_H-M   'P 1'
#
loop_
_entity.id
_entity.type
_entity.pdbx_description
1 polymer ?
#
loop_
_entity_poly.entity_id
_entity_poly.type
_entity_poly.pdbx_seq_one_letter_code
_entity_poly.pdbx_strand_id
1 'polypeptide(L)'
;MRKSHLKPLAAVTGALALAATLSACGGSSAASDEKVVTVYSADGLKGENGDGWYDKVFKDFEKKTGIKVEYVEGGSGEMVQRAVREKSNTQVDVLVTLPPFIQQADSKGLLTAYAPAGSDQVDAADKASDAKWTSVVNNYFGFVYNKKELKTAPTTWDELTDGTYQEKIQYSTPGVAGDGTAVLIKAMHDFGGKEPAMEYLKKLQANNVGPSASTGKLAPKVDKGELLVANGDVQMNYAQSKDMPNLGIWFPAKAGAKPTTFALPYAAGLVSKAPHSANGKKLLDFMLSEQAQKDVSEVGGGFSARKDIEATDANAIALSKLMNGVEVFEPDWSDIGTNLDGYVDAWKTATGS
;
A
#
# COMPACT_ATOMS: atom_id res chain seq x y z
N MET A 1 26.15 46.50 58.67
CA MET A 1 25.28 47.08 59.75
C MET A 1 23.97 46.31 59.77
N ARG A 2 23.61 45.88 60.99
CA ARG A 2 22.35 45.28 61.50
C ARG A 2 21.86 43.98 60.92
N LYS A 3 22.14 42.84 61.60
CA LYS A 3 21.55 42.20 62.78
C LYS A 3 20.08 41.85 62.58
N SER A 4 19.81 40.54 62.42
CA SER A 4 19.40 39.53 63.43
C SER A 4 17.87 39.56 63.65
N HIS A 5 17.22 38.39 63.57
CA HIS A 5 16.77 37.64 64.73
C HIS A 5 16.18 36.27 64.34
N LEU A 6 16.77 35.24 64.92
CA LEU A 6 16.16 33.90 65.14
C LEU A 6 15.06 33.98 66.19
N LYS A 7 14.02 33.17 66.09
CA LYS A 7 13.46 32.40 67.19
C LYS A 7 12.71 31.15 66.75
N PRO A 8 12.78 30.10 67.56
CA PRO A 8 12.31 28.72 67.23
C PRO A 8 11.05 28.33 68.00
N LEU A 9 10.68 27.03 67.93
CA LEU A 9 9.70 26.19 68.64
C LEU A 9 8.42 25.93 67.86
N ALA A 10 7.84 24.74 67.81
CA ALA A 10 7.91 23.59 68.66
C ALA A 10 7.54 22.30 67.94
N ALA A 11 8.09 21.19 68.39
CA ALA A 11 7.75 19.83 67.98
C ALA A 11 6.38 19.41 68.52
N VAL A 12 5.58 18.73 67.73
CA VAL A 12 4.51 17.86 68.18
C VAL A 12 4.64 16.51 67.49
N THR A 13 5.03 15.54 68.29
CA THR A 13 5.05 14.11 67.97
C THR A 13 3.63 13.56 67.93
N GLY A 14 3.21 13.03 66.75
CA GLY A 14 1.99 12.23 66.65
C GLY A 14 2.28 10.98 65.84
N ALA A 15 2.49 9.87 66.56
CA ALA A 15 2.59 8.55 65.94
C ALA A 15 1.20 8.08 65.53
N LEU A 16 1.00 7.80 64.24
CA LEU A 16 -0.15 7.02 63.74
C LEU A 16 0.35 5.89 62.86
N ALA A 17 -0.09 4.70 63.21
CA ALA A 17 0.25 3.42 62.60
C ALA A 17 -0.11 3.35 61.10
N LEU A 18 0.86 3.00 60.26
CA LEU A 18 0.63 2.58 58.87
C LEU A 18 0.22 1.10 58.86
N ALA A 19 -1.05 0.85 58.55
CA ALA A 19 -1.49 -0.47 58.10
C ALA A 19 -1.15 -0.59 56.60
N ALA A 20 -0.11 -1.35 56.29
CA ALA A 20 0.23 -1.69 54.92
C ALA A 20 -0.74 -2.77 54.43
N THR A 21 -1.71 -2.38 53.59
CA THR A 21 -2.46 -3.32 52.76
C THR A 21 -1.66 -3.53 51.48
N LEU A 22 -0.93 -4.64 51.39
CA LEU A 22 -0.41 -5.16 50.11
C LEU A 22 -1.60 -5.67 49.30
N SER A 23 -2.14 -4.83 48.44
CA SER A 23 -2.97 -5.28 47.33
C SER A 23 -2.04 -5.78 46.22
N ALA A 24 -1.86 -7.10 46.16
CA ALA A 24 -1.28 -7.76 44.99
C ALA A 24 -2.25 -7.59 43.81
N CYS A 25 -2.06 -6.54 43.02
CA CYS A 25 -2.65 -6.47 41.68
C CYS A 25 -1.87 -7.42 40.78
N GLY A 26 -2.42 -8.63 40.60
CA GLY A 26 -2.07 -9.46 39.48
C GLY A 26 -2.38 -8.69 38.18
N GLY A 27 -1.31 -8.33 37.44
CA GLY A 27 -1.44 -7.69 36.17
C GLY A 27 -2.01 -8.66 35.13
N SER A 28 -3.34 -8.73 35.02
CA SER A 28 -3.97 -9.02 33.76
C SER A 28 -3.76 -7.75 32.90
N SER A 29 -2.99 -7.85 31.83
CA SER A 29 -2.97 -6.83 30.79
C SER A 29 -4.41 -6.67 30.29
N ALA A 30 -5.13 -5.70 30.86
CA ALA A 30 -6.37 -5.23 30.29
C ALA A 30 -6.03 -4.76 28.88
N ALA A 31 -6.55 -5.44 27.87
CA ALA A 31 -6.61 -4.89 26.53
C ALA A 31 -7.27 -3.52 26.68
N SER A 32 -6.60 -2.48 26.21
CA SER A 32 -7.12 -1.12 26.31
C SER A 32 -8.50 -1.07 25.67
N ASP A 33 -9.52 -0.62 26.41
CA ASP A 33 -10.86 -0.32 25.89
C ASP A 33 -10.83 0.88 24.92
N GLU A 34 -9.66 1.22 24.39
CA GLU A 34 -9.48 2.32 23.48
C GLU A 34 -10.19 2.04 22.15
N LYS A 35 -11.14 2.92 21.83
CA LYS A 35 -11.91 2.84 20.59
C LYS A 35 -11.11 3.43 19.42
N VAL A 36 -9.96 2.83 19.14
CA VAL A 36 -9.07 3.21 18.04
C VAL A 36 -8.55 1.96 17.34
N VAL A 37 -8.23 2.10 16.05
CA VAL A 37 -7.47 1.13 15.25
C VAL A 37 -6.51 1.90 14.35
N THR A 38 -5.24 1.51 14.34
CA THR A 38 -4.20 2.14 13.54
C THR A 38 -3.89 1.30 12.30
N VAL A 39 -3.96 1.96 11.13
CA VAL A 39 -3.68 1.35 9.82
C VAL A 39 -2.42 1.96 9.23
N TYR A 40 -1.43 1.12 8.87
CA TYR A 40 -0.35 1.51 7.96
C TYR A 40 -0.66 0.97 6.58
N SER A 41 -0.69 1.83 5.58
CA SER A 41 -1.08 1.44 4.23
C SER A 41 -0.17 2.00 3.14
N ALA A 42 -0.02 1.20 2.08
CA ALA A 42 0.38 1.73 0.79
C ALA A 42 -0.60 2.83 0.34
N ASP A 43 -0.08 3.82 -0.38
CA ASP A 43 -0.87 4.90 -0.98
C ASP A 43 -1.83 4.38 -2.09
N GLY A 44 -2.88 5.15 -2.38
CA GLY A 44 -3.79 4.93 -3.51
C GLY A 44 -5.23 4.57 -3.15
N LEU A 45 -5.54 4.14 -1.91
CA LEU A 45 -6.91 3.81 -1.50
C LEU A 45 -7.67 4.98 -0.88
N LYS A 46 -6.97 6.05 -0.51
CA LYS A 46 -7.56 7.29 -0.02
C LYS A 46 -7.62 8.30 -1.15
N GLY A 47 -8.78 8.96 -1.33
CA GLY A 47 -8.95 10.00 -2.33
C GLY A 47 -8.29 11.32 -1.91
N GLU A 48 -7.72 12.06 -2.87
CA GLU A 48 -7.14 13.39 -2.60
C GLU A 48 -8.20 14.38 -2.09
N ASN A 49 -9.44 14.22 -2.53
CA ASN A 49 -10.58 15.06 -2.15
C ASN A 49 -11.46 14.44 -1.05
N GLY A 50 -11.01 13.37 -0.39
CA GLY A 50 -11.81 12.66 0.60
C GLY A 50 -12.93 11.79 0.00
N ASP A 51 -12.75 11.30 -1.20
CA ASP A 51 -13.70 10.54 -2.01
C ASP A 51 -13.21 9.14 -2.42
N GLY A 52 -12.09 8.68 -1.82
CA GLY A 52 -11.54 7.36 -2.04
C GLY A 52 -12.28 6.25 -1.27
N TRP A 53 -11.90 5.01 -1.57
CA TRP A 53 -12.47 3.84 -0.90
C TRP A 53 -12.27 3.87 0.62
N TYR A 54 -11.08 4.24 1.09
CA TYR A 54 -10.81 4.38 2.52
C TYR A 54 -11.65 5.46 3.18
N ASP A 55 -11.86 6.60 2.50
CA ASP A 55 -12.67 7.67 3.06
C ASP A 55 -14.09 7.20 3.38
N LYS A 56 -14.67 6.39 2.48
CA LYS A 56 -15.97 5.79 2.68
C LYS A 56 -15.95 4.67 3.72
N VAL A 57 -15.07 3.70 3.56
CA VAL A 57 -15.01 2.49 4.42
C VAL A 57 -14.68 2.87 5.86
N PHE A 58 -13.72 3.75 6.11
CA PHE A 58 -13.38 4.17 7.47
C PHE A 58 -14.51 4.95 8.13
N LYS A 59 -15.13 5.89 7.40
CA LYS A 59 -16.30 6.61 7.90
C LYS A 59 -17.47 5.70 8.26
N ASP A 60 -17.76 4.73 7.43
CA ASP A 60 -18.87 3.78 7.68
C ASP A 60 -18.52 2.81 8.82
N PHE A 61 -17.28 2.37 8.92
CA PHE A 61 -16.77 1.58 10.03
C PHE A 61 -16.87 2.35 11.36
N GLU A 62 -16.40 3.58 11.40
CA GLU A 62 -16.45 4.45 12.58
C GLU A 62 -17.91 4.69 13.02
N LYS A 63 -18.80 4.97 12.05
CA LYS A 63 -20.23 5.15 12.32
C LYS A 63 -20.88 3.90 12.89
N LYS A 64 -20.52 2.72 12.39
CA LYS A 64 -21.12 1.43 12.81
C LYS A 64 -20.59 0.95 14.16
N THR A 65 -19.32 1.18 14.44
CA THR A 65 -18.63 0.56 15.59
C THR A 65 -18.30 1.54 16.70
N GLY A 66 -18.23 2.83 16.41
CA GLY A 66 -17.70 3.86 17.31
C GLY A 66 -16.18 3.76 17.49
N ILE A 67 -15.47 2.97 16.68
CA ILE A 67 -14.01 2.82 16.69
C ILE A 67 -13.43 3.77 15.66
N LYS A 68 -12.55 4.68 16.08
CA LYS A 68 -11.84 5.63 15.22
C LYS A 68 -10.73 4.93 14.44
N VAL A 69 -10.57 5.25 13.17
CA VAL A 69 -9.45 4.78 12.36
C VAL A 69 -8.35 5.85 12.32
N GLU A 70 -7.16 5.50 12.78
CA GLU A 70 -5.94 6.28 12.59
C GLU A 70 -5.19 5.72 11.38
N TYR A 71 -4.81 6.59 10.45
CA TYR A 71 -4.28 6.19 9.15
C TYR A 71 -2.94 6.82 8.88
N VAL A 72 -1.98 6.01 8.49
CA VAL A 72 -0.65 6.43 8.04
C VAL A 72 -0.38 5.81 6.68
N GLU A 73 -0.02 6.66 5.74
CA GLU A 73 0.20 6.29 4.35
C GLU A 73 1.64 6.52 3.93
N GLY A 74 2.11 5.70 2.98
CA GLY A 74 3.43 5.81 2.37
C GLY A 74 3.66 4.76 1.30
N GLY A 75 4.88 4.62 0.82
CA GLY A 75 5.24 3.55 -0.11
C GLY A 75 5.13 2.17 0.54
N SER A 76 4.75 1.15 -0.23
CA SER A 76 4.55 -0.23 0.24
C SER A 76 5.73 -0.76 1.07
N GLY A 77 6.95 -0.63 0.55
CA GLY A 77 8.16 -1.04 1.26
C GLY A 77 8.46 -0.16 2.48
N GLU A 78 8.16 1.14 2.39
CA GLU A 78 8.34 2.08 3.50
C GLU A 78 7.48 1.70 4.70
N MET A 79 6.21 1.35 4.48
CA MET A 79 5.29 0.93 5.54
C MET A 79 5.73 -0.37 6.20
N VAL A 80 6.21 -1.34 5.43
CA VAL A 80 6.78 -2.58 5.97
C VAL A 80 8.05 -2.30 6.78
N GLN A 81 8.96 -1.48 6.29
CA GLN A 81 10.17 -1.12 7.02
C GLN A 81 9.86 -0.34 8.32
N ARG A 82 8.84 0.50 8.31
CA ARG A 82 8.36 1.17 9.51
C ARG A 82 7.86 0.16 10.53
N ALA A 83 7.00 -0.77 10.14
CA ALA A 83 6.51 -1.83 11.03
C ALA A 83 7.64 -2.73 11.56
N VAL A 84 8.69 -2.99 10.76
CA VAL A 84 9.91 -3.70 11.22
C VAL A 84 10.63 -2.93 12.33
N ARG A 85 10.84 -1.63 12.15
CA ARG A 85 11.50 -0.80 13.18
C ARG A 85 10.72 -0.73 14.47
N GLU A 86 9.40 -0.78 14.38
CA GLU A 86 8.48 -0.69 15.52
C GLU A 86 8.12 -2.06 16.14
N LYS A 87 8.68 -3.18 15.60
CA LYS A 87 8.31 -4.56 15.99
C LYS A 87 8.42 -4.85 17.50
N SER A 88 9.37 -4.20 18.20
CA SER A 88 9.53 -4.36 19.66
C SER A 88 8.50 -3.58 20.47
N ASN A 89 7.94 -2.52 19.89
CA ASN A 89 6.91 -1.66 20.46
C ASN A 89 5.92 -1.27 19.36
N THR A 90 5.12 -2.24 18.94
CA THR A 90 4.19 -2.15 17.81
C THR A 90 3.21 -1.00 18.00
N GLN A 91 3.06 -0.15 16.97
CA GLN A 91 2.16 1.01 16.93
C GLN A 91 0.99 0.82 15.97
N VAL A 92 1.00 -0.24 15.19
CA VAL A 92 0.05 -0.49 14.10
C VAL A 92 -0.78 -1.75 14.37
N ASP A 93 -2.06 -1.71 14.02
CA ASP A 93 -2.97 -2.86 14.18
C ASP A 93 -3.14 -3.63 12.87
N VAL A 94 -3.29 -2.90 11.76
CA VAL A 94 -3.51 -3.47 10.43
C VAL A 94 -2.49 -2.90 9.46
N LEU A 95 -1.79 -3.79 8.76
CA LEU A 95 -0.88 -3.44 7.67
C LEU A 95 -1.55 -3.76 6.34
N VAL A 96 -1.59 -2.78 5.44
CA VAL A 96 -2.07 -2.94 4.06
C VAL A 96 -0.95 -2.56 3.10
N THR A 97 -0.56 -3.47 2.24
CA THR A 97 0.54 -3.24 1.29
C THR A 97 0.39 -4.11 0.05
N LEU A 98 1.19 -3.84 -0.98
CA LEU A 98 1.18 -4.59 -2.23
C LEU A 98 2.18 -5.75 -2.19
N PRO A 99 1.99 -6.82 -2.99
CA PRO A 99 3.06 -7.78 -3.26
C PRO A 99 4.29 -7.09 -3.89
N PRO A 100 5.52 -7.52 -3.61
CA PRO A 100 5.89 -8.63 -2.73
C PRO A 100 6.03 -8.23 -1.25
N PHE A 101 5.68 -7.01 -0.88
CA PHE A 101 5.91 -6.48 0.47
C PHE A 101 4.99 -7.11 1.53
N ILE A 102 3.80 -7.58 1.15
CA ILE A 102 2.95 -8.33 2.10
C ILE A 102 3.60 -9.69 2.45
N GLN A 103 4.19 -10.38 1.48
CA GLN A 103 4.95 -11.60 1.72
C GLN A 103 6.22 -11.32 2.54
N GLN A 104 6.89 -10.19 2.29
CA GLN A 104 8.03 -9.76 3.09
C GLN A 104 7.62 -9.46 4.54
N ALA A 105 6.48 -8.83 4.77
CA ALA A 105 5.94 -8.60 6.12
C ALA A 105 5.66 -9.92 6.85
N ASP A 106 5.10 -10.90 6.15
CA ASP A 106 4.87 -12.24 6.70
C ASP A 106 6.19 -12.96 7.03
N SER A 107 7.13 -13.01 6.11
CA SER A 107 8.44 -13.66 6.31
C SER A 107 9.23 -13.05 7.46
N LYS A 108 9.08 -11.76 7.72
CA LYS A 108 9.67 -11.04 8.87
C LYS A 108 8.89 -11.25 10.18
N GLY A 109 7.80 -12.03 10.16
CA GLY A 109 6.95 -12.31 11.33
C GLY A 109 6.26 -11.06 11.88
N LEU A 110 5.85 -10.15 10.99
CA LEU A 110 5.07 -8.97 11.35
C LEU A 110 3.58 -9.26 11.44
N LEU A 111 3.12 -10.35 10.82
CA LEU A 111 1.71 -10.67 10.71
C LEU A 111 1.33 -11.84 11.61
N THR A 112 0.09 -11.89 12.04
CA THR A 112 -0.51 -12.99 12.80
C THR A 112 -1.75 -13.50 12.07
N ALA A 113 -1.99 -14.82 12.15
CA ALA A 113 -3.10 -15.45 11.46
C ALA A 113 -4.45 -14.90 11.93
N TYR A 114 -5.24 -14.45 10.98
CA TYR A 114 -6.63 -14.08 11.14
C TYR A 114 -7.35 -14.19 9.80
N ALA A 115 -8.38 -15.02 9.71
CA ALA A 115 -9.23 -15.14 8.54
C ALA A 115 -10.44 -14.22 8.70
N PRO A 116 -10.47 -13.04 8.04
CA PRO A 116 -11.60 -12.14 8.14
C PRO A 116 -12.88 -12.77 7.56
N ALA A 117 -14.03 -12.36 8.07
CA ALA A 117 -15.32 -12.75 7.50
C ALA A 117 -15.39 -12.35 6.01
N GLY A 118 -15.74 -13.28 5.13
CA GLY A 118 -15.75 -13.08 3.68
C GLY A 118 -14.43 -13.46 2.97
N SER A 119 -13.36 -13.78 3.71
CA SER A 119 -12.09 -14.21 3.09
C SER A 119 -12.17 -15.56 2.38
N ASP A 120 -13.18 -16.37 2.65
CA ASP A 120 -13.51 -17.59 1.89
C ASP A 120 -13.91 -17.29 0.44
N GLN A 121 -14.41 -16.08 0.16
CA GLN A 121 -14.76 -15.60 -1.16
C GLN A 121 -13.58 -14.95 -1.92
N VAL A 122 -12.43 -14.77 -1.29
CA VAL A 122 -11.20 -14.31 -1.96
C VAL A 122 -10.47 -15.51 -2.59
N ASP A 123 -9.96 -15.35 -3.79
CA ASP A 123 -9.25 -16.41 -4.48
C ASP A 123 -7.99 -16.86 -3.71
N ALA A 124 -7.62 -18.13 -3.88
CA ALA A 124 -6.50 -18.72 -3.15
C ALA A 124 -5.15 -18.05 -3.49
N ALA A 125 -4.99 -17.53 -4.70
CA ALA A 125 -3.80 -16.79 -5.12
C ALA A 125 -3.67 -15.41 -4.44
N ASP A 126 -4.81 -14.83 -4.01
CA ASP A 126 -4.89 -13.49 -3.46
C ASP A 126 -4.91 -13.46 -1.92
N LYS A 127 -4.50 -14.55 -1.27
CA LYS A 127 -4.41 -14.67 0.20
C LYS A 127 -3.38 -15.69 0.64
N ALA A 128 -2.88 -15.52 1.87
CA ALA A 128 -2.00 -16.51 2.49
C ALA A 128 -2.77 -17.76 2.91
N SER A 129 -2.21 -18.95 2.65
CA SER A 129 -2.81 -20.24 3.04
C SER A 129 -2.93 -20.42 4.55
N ASP A 130 -2.09 -19.72 5.34
CA ASP A 130 -2.09 -19.70 6.79
C ASP A 130 -2.88 -18.51 7.39
N ALA A 131 -3.67 -17.82 6.56
CA ALA A 131 -4.55 -16.73 6.90
C ALA A 131 -3.84 -15.50 7.54
N LYS A 132 -2.56 -15.27 7.27
CA LYS A 132 -1.86 -14.09 7.79
C LYS A 132 -2.17 -12.81 7.02
N TRP A 133 -2.56 -12.94 5.75
CA TRP A 133 -3.00 -11.81 4.95
C TRP A 133 -4.04 -12.24 3.91
N THR A 134 -4.81 -11.28 3.43
CA THR A 134 -5.77 -11.45 2.35
C THR A 134 -5.90 -10.17 1.54
N SER A 135 -6.18 -10.28 0.25
CA SER A 135 -6.53 -9.12 -0.58
C SER A 135 -7.79 -8.45 -0.06
N VAL A 136 -7.82 -7.12 -0.10
CA VAL A 136 -8.99 -6.29 0.24
C VAL A 136 -9.46 -5.44 -0.93
N VAL A 137 -8.57 -5.17 -1.88
CA VAL A 137 -8.87 -4.54 -3.19
C VAL A 137 -7.99 -5.21 -4.23
N ASN A 138 -8.58 -5.79 -5.26
CA ASN A 138 -7.82 -6.29 -6.39
C ASN A 138 -7.49 -5.15 -7.36
N ASN A 139 -6.30 -5.24 -7.93
CA ASN A 139 -5.71 -4.20 -8.74
C ASN A 139 -4.72 -4.82 -9.73
N TYR A 140 -4.29 -4.04 -10.72
CA TYR A 140 -3.32 -4.46 -11.74
C TYR A 140 -2.27 -3.38 -11.94
N PHE A 141 -1.04 -3.81 -12.20
CA PHE A 141 0.03 -2.89 -12.55
C PHE A 141 -0.23 -2.21 -13.90
N GLY A 142 0.12 -0.93 -14.02
CA GLY A 142 -0.04 -0.18 -15.25
C GLY A 142 0.88 1.03 -15.32
N PHE A 143 0.73 1.77 -16.41
CA PHE A 143 1.38 3.06 -16.61
C PHE A 143 0.35 4.13 -16.94
N VAL A 144 0.71 5.36 -16.69
CA VAL A 144 -0.06 6.53 -17.11
C VAL A 144 0.70 7.37 -18.13
N TYR A 145 -0.05 8.04 -19.00
CA TYR A 145 0.51 8.96 -19.98
C TYR A 145 -0.35 10.23 -20.10
N ASN A 146 0.25 11.31 -20.56
CA ASN A 146 -0.46 12.56 -20.80
C ASN A 146 -1.15 12.52 -22.19
N LYS A 147 -2.49 12.43 -22.21
CA LYS A 147 -3.32 12.39 -23.44
C LYS A 147 -3.28 13.68 -24.24
N LYS A 148 -2.99 14.81 -23.60
CA LYS A 148 -2.95 16.11 -24.27
C LYS A 148 -1.67 16.28 -25.09
N GLU A 149 -0.54 15.90 -24.48
CA GLU A 149 0.78 16.03 -25.11
C GLU A 149 1.06 14.85 -26.08
N LEU A 150 0.68 13.64 -25.70
CA LEU A 150 0.79 12.43 -26.51
C LEU A 150 -0.57 12.09 -27.09
N LYS A 151 -0.75 12.29 -28.40
CA LYS A 151 -2.03 12.02 -29.11
C LYS A 151 -2.46 10.56 -29.02
N THR A 152 -1.47 9.66 -28.92
CA THR A 152 -1.64 8.21 -28.74
C THR A 152 -0.80 7.76 -27.56
N ALA A 153 -1.27 6.77 -26.81
CA ALA A 153 -0.46 6.11 -25.80
C ALA A 153 0.79 5.51 -26.44
N PRO A 154 1.93 5.47 -25.73
CA PRO A 154 3.02 4.57 -26.09
C PRO A 154 2.49 3.13 -26.19
N THR A 155 3.07 2.31 -27.04
CA THR A 155 2.62 0.92 -27.21
C THR A 155 3.67 -0.08 -26.72
N THR A 156 4.93 0.32 -26.74
CA THR A 156 6.04 -0.56 -26.39
C THR A 156 6.98 0.05 -25.36
N TRP A 157 7.73 -0.84 -24.69
CA TRP A 157 8.83 -0.44 -23.82
C TRP A 157 9.92 0.36 -24.58
N ASP A 158 10.19 -0.02 -25.84
CA ASP A 158 11.27 0.58 -26.63
C ASP A 158 11.03 2.06 -26.88
N GLU A 159 9.79 2.46 -27.12
CA GLU A 159 9.41 3.87 -27.30
C GLU A 159 9.81 4.75 -26.13
N LEU A 160 9.78 4.22 -24.88
CA LEU A 160 10.12 4.98 -23.68
C LEU A 160 11.60 5.36 -23.58
N THR A 161 12.45 4.73 -24.38
CA THR A 161 13.89 5.06 -24.43
C THR A 161 14.24 6.10 -25.52
N ASP A 162 13.25 6.56 -26.28
CA ASP A 162 13.44 7.59 -27.31
C ASP A 162 13.69 8.97 -26.70
N GLY A 163 14.38 9.85 -27.44
CA GLY A 163 14.67 11.21 -27.02
C GLY A 163 13.44 12.09 -26.73
N THR A 164 12.27 11.72 -27.28
CA THR A 164 10.97 12.35 -26.95
C THR A 164 10.67 12.31 -25.45
N TYR A 165 11.13 11.28 -24.76
CA TYR A 165 10.86 11.06 -23.34
C TYR A 165 12.00 11.50 -22.42
N GLN A 166 13.04 12.15 -22.95
CA GLN A 166 14.15 12.63 -22.15
C GLN A 166 13.68 13.60 -21.06
N GLU A 167 13.97 13.29 -19.80
CA GLU A 167 13.50 14.04 -18.63
C GLU A 167 11.96 14.20 -18.57
N LYS A 168 11.22 13.26 -19.15
CA LYS A 168 9.76 13.26 -19.23
C LYS A 168 9.12 11.97 -18.71
N ILE A 169 9.94 11.06 -18.19
CA ILE A 169 9.49 9.83 -17.52
C ILE A 169 9.86 9.90 -16.05
N GLN A 170 8.98 9.43 -15.20
CA GLN A 170 9.32 9.11 -13.82
C GLN A 170 8.67 7.79 -13.41
N TYR A 171 9.45 6.90 -12.83
CA TYR A 171 8.89 5.74 -12.15
C TYR A 171 9.28 5.78 -10.68
N SER A 172 8.39 5.28 -9.82
CA SER A 172 8.63 5.21 -8.39
C SER A 172 9.74 4.20 -8.07
N THR A 173 10.42 4.40 -6.95
CA THR A 173 11.67 3.71 -6.63
C THR A 173 11.41 2.25 -6.25
N PRO A 174 11.98 1.26 -6.96
CA PRO A 174 11.94 -0.15 -6.57
C PRO A 174 12.45 -0.36 -5.14
N GLY A 175 11.82 -1.26 -4.40
CA GLY A 175 12.14 -1.56 -3.00
C GLY A 175 11.53 -0.57 -1.99
N VAL A 176 11.06 0.59 -2.44
CA VAL A 176 10.41 1.63 -1.60
C VAL A 176 8.92 1.69 -1.90
N ALA A 177 8.56 1.93 -3.16
CA ALA A 177 7.19 1.93 -3.64
C ALA A 177 6.82 0.57 -4.24
N GLY A 178 5.56 0.15 -4.06
CA GLY A 178 5.05 -1.11 -4.59
C GLY A 178 5.09 -1.14 -6.12
N ASP A 179 4.51 -0.13 -6.74
CA ASP A 179 4.48 -0.03 -8.21
C ASP A 179 5.87 0.22 -8.82
N GLY A 180 6.79 0.84 -8.08
CA GLY A 180 8.19 0.93 -8.50
C GLY A 180 8.84 -0.46 -8.58
N THR A 181 8.57 -1.31 -7.60
CA THR A 181 8.99 -2.72 -7.61
C THR A 181 8.28 -3.48 -8.72
N ALA A 182 7.02 -3.16 -8.99
CA ALA A 182 6.26 -3.74 -10.09
C ALA A 182 6.86 -3.40 -11.48
N VAL A 183 7.45 -2.22 -11.68
CA VAL A 183 8.23 -1.90 -12.91
C VAL A 183 9.34 -2.93 -13.12
N LEU A 184 10.08 -3.26 -12.07
CA LEU A 184 11.16 -4.24 -12.11
C LEU A 184 10.66 -5.64 -12.44
N ILE A 185 9.60 -6.08 -11.77
CA ILE A 185 8.97 -7.40 -12.01
C ILE A 185 8.46 -7.50 -13.45
N LYS A 186 7.75 -6.47 -13.91
CA LYS A 186 7.22 -6.39 -15.26
C LYS A 186 8.32 -6.42 -16.32
N ALA A 187 9.41 -5.67 -16.10
CA ALA A 187 10.55 -5.68 -17.01
C ALA A 187 11.21 -7.07 -17.04
N MET A 188 11.41 -7.73 -15.89
CA MET A 188 11.96 -9.08 -15.86
C MET A 188 11.10 -10.08 -16.62
N HIS A 189 9.79 -10.01 -16.50
CA HIS A 189 8.87 -10.83 -17.28
C HIS A 189 9.01 -10.56 -18.78
N ASP A 190 8.85 -9.30 -19.19
CA ASP A 190 8.75 -8.93 -20.60
C ASP A 190 10.07 -9.09 -21.35
N PHE A 191 11.20 -8.88 -20.69
CA PHE A 191 12.53 -9.05 -21.31
C PHE A 191 13.12 -10.45 -21.14
N GLY A 192 12.44 -11.35 -20.42
CA GLY A 192 12.83 -12.75 -20.32
C GLY A 192 13.92 -13.01 -19.28
N GLY A 193 13.95 -12.23 -18.20
CA GLY A 193 14.82 -12.46 -17.05
C GLY A 193 15.49 -11.19 -16.51
N LYS A 194 16.25 -11.37 -15.43
CA LYS A 194 16.87 -10.28 -14.68
C LYS A 194 17.88 -9.48 -15.53
N GLU A 195 18.82 -10.15 -16.17
CA GLU A 195 19.91 -9.49 -16.89
C GLU A 195 19.40 -8.62 -18.04
N PRO A 196 18.54 -9.10 -18.98
CA PRO A 196 17.99 -8.25 -20.04
C PRO A 196 17.12 -7.10 -19.50
N ALA A 197 16.40 -7.33 -18.40
CA ALA A 197 15.61 -6.27 -17.75
C ALA A 197 16.51 -5.16 -17.21
N MET A 198 17.64 -5.50 -16.55
CA MET A 198 18.58 -4.50 -16.03
C MET A 198 19.24 -3.69 -17.16
N GLU A 199 19.55 -4.33 -18.28
CA GLU A 199 20.05 -3.62 -19.47
C GLU A 199 19.03 -2.62 -20.03
N TYR A 200 17.77 -3.00 -20.06
CA TYR A 200 16.70 -2.11 -20.49
C TYR A 200 16.50 -0.97 -19.48
N LEU A 201 16.38 -1.28 -18.18
CA LEU A 201 16.15 -0.28 -17.13
C LEU A 201 17.30 0.73 -17.03
N LYS A 202 18.53 0.30 -17.32
CA LYS A 202 19.68 1.22 -17.48
C LYS A 202 19.45 2.24 -18.58
N LYS A 203 18.89 1.82 -19.73
CA LYS A 203 18.54 2.74 -20.84
C LYS A 203 17.40 3.66 -20.45
N LEU A 204 16.34 3.11 -19.86
CA LEU A 204 15.18 3.87 -19.38
C LEU A 204 15.57 4.94 -18.35
N GLN A 205 16.57 4.65 -17.51
CA GLN A 205 17.07 5.57 -16.48
C GLN A 205 17.60 6.88 -17.07
N ALA A 206 18.12 6.88 -18.29
CA ALA A 206 18.56 8.10 -18.96
C ALA A 206 17.42 9.12 -19.22
N ASN A 207 16.19 8.62 -19.31
CA ASN A 207 14.97 9.45 -19.50
C ASN A 207 14.22 9.72 -18.17
N ASN A 208 14.62 9.06 -17.07
CA ASN A 208 13.97 9.16 -15.78
C ASN A 208 14.39 10.46 -15.06
N VAL A 209 13.40 11.23 -14.60
CA VAL A 209 13.62 12.50 -13.87
C VAL A 209 14.29 12.29 -12.50
N GLY A 210 14.17 11.10 -11.94
CA GLY A 210 14.77 10.77 -10.64
C GLY A 210 13.83 9.96 -9.73
N PRO A 211 14.26 9.71 -8.49
CA PRO A 211 13.54 8.83 -7.58
C PRO A 211 12.19 9.41 -7.13
N SER A 212 11.26 8.53 -6.81
CA SER A 212 10.00 8.86 -6.12
C SER A 212 9.66 7.78 -5.10
N ALA A 213 9.45 8.16 -3.85
CA ALA A 213 9.05 7.23 -2.79
C ALA A 213 7.56 6.88 -2.84
N SER A 214 6.74 7.66 -3.58
CA SER A 214 5.29 7.47 -3.69
C SER A 214 4.88 7.48 -5.15
N THR A 215 4.09 6.47 -5.55
CA THR A 215 3.53 6.38 -6.90
C THR A 215 2.37 7.36 -7.07
N GLY A 216 1.55 7.57 -6.06
CA GLY A 216 0.40 8.48 -6.10
C GLY A 216 0.75 9.92 -6.49
N LYS A 217 2.00 10.35 -6.24
CA LYS A 217 2.50 11.70 -6.60
C LYS A 217 2.88 11.87 -8.07
N LEU A 218 2.86 10.80 -8.87
CA LEU A 218 3.31 10.85 -10.26
C LEU A 218 2.19 11.28 -11.22
N ALA A 219 0.97 10.79 -11.03
CA ALA A 219 -0.17 11.10 -11.89
C ALA A 219 -0.47 12.61 -12.00
N PRO A 220 -0.44 13.41 -10.92
CA PRO A 220 -0.60 14.87 -11.02
C PRO A 220 0.45 15.54 -11.91
N LYS A 221 1.69 15.06 -11.91
CA LYS A 221 2.75 15.58 -12.79
C LYS A 221 2.50 15.23 -14.25
N VAL A 222 1.99 14.01 -14.49
CA VAL A 222 1.60 13.57 -15.85
C VAL A 222 0.43 14.41 -16.32
N ASP A 223 -0.62 14.61 -15.53
CA ASP A 223 -1.78 15.43 -15.93
C ASP A 223 -1.37 16.86 -16.31
N LYS A 224 -0.45 17.46 -15.55
CA LYS A 224 0.07 18.82 -15.83
C LYS A 224 1.04 18.91 -17.02
N GLY A 225 1.50 17.78 -17.56
CA GLY A 225 2.49 17.73 -18.64
C GLY A 225 3.94 17.97 -18.18
N GLU A 226 4.20 17.96 -16.88
CA GLU A 226 5.56 17.94 -16.32
C GLU A 226 6.26 16.64 -16.73
N LEU A 227 5.52 15.53 -16.69
CA LEU A 227 5.90 14.22 -17.22
C LEU A 227 4.99 13.85 -18.39
N LEU A 228 5.52 13.06 -19.32
CA LEU A 228 4.73 12.44 -20.39
C LEU A 228 4.23 11.07 -19.98
N VAL A 229 5.03 10.33 -19.21
CA VAL A 229 4.75 8.96 -18.77
C VAL A 229 5.23 8.75 -17.34
N ALA A 230 4.46 7.98 -16.59
CA ALA A 230 4.87 7.45 -15.28
C ALA A 230 4.30 6.05 -15.06
N ASN A 231 4.92 5.29 -14.13
CA ASN A 231 4.31 4.05 -13.67
C ASN A 231 3.17 4.33 -12.69
N GLY A 232 2.31 3.35 -12.51
CA GLY A 232 1.20 3.39 -11.59
C GLY A 232 0.49 2.05 -11.51
N ASP A 233 -0.72 2.09 -11.08
CA ASP A 233 -1.64 0.97 -11.09
C ASP A 233 -3.03 1.37 -11.63
N VAL A 234 -3.81 0.38 -12.01
CA VAL A 234 -5.11 0.60 -12.65
C VAL A 234 -6.08 1.27 -11.68
N GLN A 235 -6.17 0.80 -10.45
CA GLN A 235 -7.13 1.30 -9.47
C GLN A 235 -6.89 2.78 -9.13
N MET A 236 -5.71 3.10 -8.64
CA MET A 236 -5.37 4.45 -8.21
C MET A 236 -5.46 5.44 -9.37
N ASN A 237 -4.89 5.08 -10.52
CA ASN A 237 -4.86 5.99 -11.67
C ASN A 237 -6.23 6.13 -12.34
N TYR A 238 -7.08 5.10 -12.30
CA TYR A 238 -8.46 5.23 -12.75
C TYR A 238 -9.26 6.18 -11.83
N ALA A 239 -9.12 6.04 -10.52
CA ALA A 239 -9.73 6.95 -9.56
C ALA A 239 -9.27 8.41 -9.80
N GLN A 240 -7.95 8.64 -9.90
CA GLN A 240 -7.37 9.95 -10.15
C GLN A 240 -7.80 10.54 -11.51
N SER A 241 -8.03 9.73 -12.54
CA SER A 241 -8.42 10.21 -13.88
C SER A 241 -9.77 10.92 -13.93
N LYS A 242 -10.59 10.80 -12.88
CA LYS A 242 -11.87 11.52 -12.75
C LYS A 242 -11.64 13.01 -12.61
N ASP A 243 -10.58 13.42 -11.90
CA ASP A 243 -10.20 14.80 -11.65
C ASP A 243 -9.04 15.27 -12.52
N MET A 244 -8.36 14.35 -13.21
CA MET A 244 -7.19 14.57 -14.06
C MET A 244 -7.51 14.24 -15.52
N PRO A 245 -8.11 15.16 -16.28
CA PRO A 245 -8.65 14.88 -17.62
C PRO A 245 -7.60 14.50 -18.66
N ASN A 246 -6.33 14.88 -18.43
CA ASN A 246 -5.24 14.54 -19.36
C ASN A 246 -4.62 13.17 -19.07
N LEU A 247 -5.02 12.50 -17.98
CA LEU A 247 -4.45 11.21 -17.60
C LEU A 247 -5.05 10.07 -18.42
N GLY A 248 -4.19 9.29 -19.11
CA GLY A 248 -4.55 8.02 -19.76
C GLY A 248 -3.82 6.87 -19.08
N ILE A 249 -4.42 5.68 -19.09
CA ILE A 249 -3.81 4.46 -18.56
C ILE A 249 -3.45 3.55 -19.74
N TRP A 250 -2.30 2.88 -19.68
CA TRP A 250 -1.84 1.97 -20.70
C TRP A 250 -0.93 0.88 -20.10
N PHE A 251 -0.67 -0.15 -20.91
CA PHE A 251 0.14 -1.30 -20.51
C PHE A 251 1.26 -1.50 -21.52
N PRO A 252 2.53 -1.43 -21.12
CA PRO A 252 3.65 -1.62 -22.06
C PRO A 252 3.75 -3.08 -22.52
N ALA A 253 4.19 -3.22 -23.77
CA ALA A 253 4.49 -4.52 -24.38
C ALA A 253 5.89 -4.50 -25.00
N LYS A 254 6.47 -5.67 -25.28
CA LYS A 254 7.57 -5.78 -26.25
C LYS A 254 7.04 -5.53 -27.67
N ALA A 255 7.89 -5.04 -28.54
CA ALA A 255 7.54 -4.86 -29.95
C ALA A 255 7.01 -6.17 -30.54
N GLY A 256 5.80 -6.11 -31.13
CA GLY A 256 5.12 -7.26 -31.74
C GLY A 256 4.42 -8.21 -30.74
N ALA A 257 4.46 -7.95 -29.44
CA ALA A 257 3.73 -8.71 -28.42
C ALA A 257 2.44 -7.98 -28.02
N LYS A 258 1.52 -8.71 -27.38
CA LYS A 258 0.36 -8.11 -26.74
C LYS A 258 0.76 -7.41 -25.44
N PRO A 259 -0.01 -6.38 -25.01
CA PRO A 259 0.21 -5.79 -23.71
C PRO A 259 -0.04 -6.83 -22.60
N THR A 260 0.81 -6.81 -21.59
CA THR A 260 0.74 -7.71 -20.46
C THR A 260 0.66 -6.91 -19.15
N THR A 261 0.09 -7.50 -18.12
CA THR A 261 0.11 -7.00 -16.75
C THR A 261 0.07 -8.15 -15.75
N PHE A 262 0.03 -7.86 -14.47
CA PHE A 262 -0.15 -8.83 -13.41
C PHE A 262 -0.95 -8.23 -12.25
N ALA A 263 -1.57 -9.10 -11.45
CA ALA A 263 -2.31 -8.68 -10.28
C ALA A 263 -1.36 -8.07 -9.23
N LEU A 264 -1.75 -6.89 -8.73
CA LEU A 264 -1.03 -6.13 -7.72
C LEU A 264 -2.03 -5.70 -6.62
N PRO A 265 -2.63 -6.67 -5.90
CA PRO A 265 -3.70 -6.38 -4.95
C PRO A 265 -3.20 -5.62 -3.72
N TYR A 266 -4.07 -4.77 -3.17
CA TYR A 266 -3.90 -4.29 -1.80
C TYR A 266 -4.24 -5.43 -0.85
N ALA A 267 -3.23 -5.98 -0.20
CA ALA A 267 -3.36 -7.09 0.75
C ALA A 267 -3.23 -6.59 2.19
N ALA A 268 -4.14 -7.02 3.04
CA ALA A 268 -4.24 -6.62 4.43
C ALA A 268 -3.92 -7.77 5.38
N GLY A 269 -3.21 -7.49 6.46
CA GLY A 269 -2.91 -8.45 7.53
C GLY A 269 -3.01 -7.83 8.91
N LEU A 270 -3.41 -8.64 9.90
CA LEU A 270 -3.38 -8.27 11.30
C LEU A 270 -1.93 -8.29 11.81
N VAL A 271 -1.48 -7.19 12.41
CA VAL A 271 -0.10 -7.10 12.87
C VAL A 271 0.09 -7.91 14.17
N SER A 272 1.21 -8.62 14.26
CA SER A 272 1.60 -9.36 15.46
C SER A 272 1.80 -8.39 16.62
N LYS A 273 1.20 -8.69 17.77
CA LYS A 273 1.20 -7.82 18.97
C LYS A 273 0.55 -6.45 18.74
N ALA A 274 -0.40 -6.36 17.80
CA ALA A 274 -1.20 -5.17 17.57
C ALA A 274 -1.77 -4.62 18.88
N PRO A 275 -1.61 -3.29 19.18
CA PRO A 275 -2.10 -2.70 20.44
C PRO A 275 -3.63 -2.87 20.58
N HIS A 276 -4.37 -2.77 19.48
CA HIS A 276 -5.84 -2.87 19.45
C HIS A 276 -6.29 -4.04 18.55
N SER A 277 -5.71 -5.24 18.75
CA SER A 277 -5.92 -6.42 17.92
C SER A 277 -7.41 -6.75 17.67
N ALA A 278 -8.26 -6.61 18.70
CA ALA A 278 -9.71 -6.85 18.57
C ALA A 278 -10.38 -5.85 17.59
N ASN A 279 -9.94 -4.60 17.57
CA ASN A 279 -10.43 -3.58 16.66
C ASN A 279 -9.86 -3.78 15.24
N GLY A 280 -8.60 -4.19 15.13
CA GLY A 280 -7.98 -4.58 13.85
C GLY A 280 -8.75 -5.70 13.17
N LYS A 281 -9.16 -6.74 13.90
CA LYS A 281 -10.00 -7.83 13.37
C LYS A 281 -11.34 -7.33 12.86
N LYS A 282 -12.02 -6.46 13.63
CA LYS A 282 -13.31 -5.87 13.19
C LYS A 282 -13.16 -5.03 11.92
N LEU A 283 -12.03 -4.31 11.78
CA LEU A 283 -11.78 -3.52 10.59
C LEU A 283 -11.52 -4.42 9.37
N LEU A 284 -10.74 -5.49 9.51
CA LEU A 284 -10.50 -6.47 8.45
C LEU A 284 -11.82 -7.15 8.01
N ASP A 285 -12.68 -7.56 8.96
CA ASP A 285 -14.02 -8.09 8.64
C ASP A 285 -14.87 -7.05 7.89
N PHE A 286 -14.77 -5.78 8.28
CA PHE A 286 -15.53 -4.71 7.65
C PHE A 286 -15.05 -4.42 6.23
N MET A 287 -13.74 -4.41 5.99
CA MET A 287 -13.14 -4.23 4.66
C MET A 287 -13.59 -5.32 3.67
N LEU A 288 -13.79 -6.54 4.14
CA LEU A 288 -14.30 -7.65 3.33
C LEU A 288 -15.81 -7.83 3.39
N SER A 289 -16.57 -6.94 4.05
CA SER A 289 -18.03 -6.98 4.02
C SER A 289 -18.55 -6.74 2.60
N GLU A 290 -19.74 -7.26 2.31
CA GLU A 290 -20.37 -7.12 1.01
C GLU A 290 -20.48 -5.65 0.57
N GLN A 291 -20.87 -4.77 1.50
CA GLN A 291 -21.01 -3.34 1.20
C GLN A 291 -19.65 -2.70 0.87
N ALA A 292 -18.61 -2.92 1.69
CA ALA A 292 -17.29 -2.35 1.45
C ALA A 292 -16.70 -2.86 0.12
N GLN A 293 -17.00 -4.10 -0.25
CA GLN A 293 -16.52 -4.69 -1.49
C GLN A 293 -17.28 -4.22 -2.75
N LYS A 294 -18.57 -3.88 -2.63
CA LYS A 294 -19.31 -3.15 -3.68
C LYS A 294 -18.77 -1.75 -3.88
N ASP A 295 -18.40 -1.07 -2.81
CA ASP A 295 -17.80 0.27 -2.86
C ASP A 295 -16.39 0.28 -3.50
N VAL A 296 -15.74 -0.88 -3.69
CA VAL A 296 -14.41 -0.94 -4.34
C VAL A 296 -14.45 -0.41 -5.77
N SER A 297 -15.41 -0.81 -6.59
CA SER A 297 -15.54 -0.27 -7.96
C SER A 297 -16.26 1.07 -7.96
N GLU A 298 -17.36 1.18 -7.25
CA GLU A 298 -18.24 2.36 -7.28
C GLU A 298 -17.53 3.63 -6.79
N VAL A 299 -16.73 3.51 -5.74
CA VAL A 299 -16.02 4.62 -5.08
C VAL A 299 -14.52 4.55 -5.36
N GLY A 300 -13.90 3.41 -5.10
CA GLY A 300 -12.45 3.24 -5.13
C GLY A 300 -11.84 3.13 -6.53
N GLY A 301 -12.63 2.84 -7.56
CA GLY A 301 -12.11 2.68 -8.93
C GLY A 301 -11.25 1.41 -9.12
N GLY A 302 -11.44 0.40 -8.28
CA GLY A 302 -10.72 -0.88 -8.30
C GLY A 302 -11.62 -2.08 -8.56
N PHE A 303 -11.07 -3.27 -8.32
CA PHE A 303 -11.77 -4.54 -8.49
C PHE A 303 -12.02 -5.15 -7.11
N SER A 304 -13.24 -5.69 -6.88
CA SER A 304 -13.53 -6.41 -5.64
C SER A 304 -12.52 -7.55 -5.42
N ALA A 305 -12.07 -7.72 -4.19
CA ALA A 305 -11.29 -8.89 -3.80
C ALA A 305 -12.16 -10.16 -3.68
N ARG A 306 -13.48 -10.00 -3.50
CA ARG A 306 -14.44 -11.10 -3.36
C ARG A 306 -15.04 -11.46 -4.71
N LYS A 307 -14.94 -12.73 -5.10
CA LYS A 307 -15.47 -13.28 -6.36
C LYS A 307 -17.00 -13.40 -6.40
N ASP A 308 -17.68 -13.32 -5.25
CA ASP A 308 -19.15 -13.35 -5.16
C ASP A 308 -19.77 -11.95 -5.30
N ILE A 309 -18.96 -10.90 -5.46
CA ILE A 309 -19.41 -9.54 -5.73
C ILE A 309 -19.30 -9.26 -7.21
N GLU A 310 -20.44 -9.26 -7.89
CA GLU A 310 -20.54 -8.83 -9.28
C GLU A 310 -20.71 -7.30 -9.34
N ALA A 311 -19.67 -6.62 -9.80
CA ALA A 311 -19.68 -5.18 -9.99
C ALA A 311 -20.23 -4.84 -11.38
N THR A 312 -21.37 -4.13 -11.42
CA THR A 312 -22.09 -3.75 -12.66
C THR A 312 -22.21 -2.24 -12.84
N ASP A 313 -21.57 -1.48 -11.96
CA ASP A 313 -21.54 -0.03 -12.03
C ASP A 313 -20.70 0.49 -13.21
N ALA A 314 -20.81 1.79 -13.48
CA ALA A 314 -20.13 2.41 -14.63
C ALA A 314 -18.59 2.30 -14.55
N ASN A 315 -18.01 2.34 -13.35
CA ASN A 315 -16.58 2.19 -13.15
C ASN A 315 -16.13 0.76 -13.44
N ALA A 316 -16.85 -0.25 -12.95
CA ALA A 316 -16.58 -1.65 -13.23
C ALA A 316 -16.61 -1.95 -14.74
N ILE A 317 -17.58 -1.41 -15.46
CA ILE A 317 -17.67 -1.53 -16.92
C ILE A 317 -16.48 -0.87 -17.61
N ALA A 318 -16.07 0.33 -17.15
CA ALA A 318 -14.94 1.04 -17.72
C ALA A 318 -13.60 0.33 -17.44
N LEU A 319 -13.41 -0.20 -16.23
CA LEU A 319 -12.25 -0.98 -15.84
C LEU A 319 -12.14 -2.29 -16.64
N SER A 320 -13.25 -3.00 -16.80
CA SER A 320 -13.30 -4.20 -17.64
C SER A 320 -12.93 -3.89 -19.10
N LYS A 321 -13.41 -2.76 -19.63
CA LYS A 321 -13.04 -2.30 -20.98
C LYS A 321 -11.57 -1.93 -21.09
N LEU A 322 -10.99 -1.31 -20.05
CA LEU A 322 -9.57 -0.96 -19.98
C LEU A 322 -8.67 -2.21 -20.03
N MET A 323 -9.09 -3.27 -19.36
CA MET A 323 -8.37 -4.55 -19.30
C MET A 323 -8.56 -5.42 -20.55
N ASN A 324 -9.46 -5.05 -21.46
CA ASN A 324 -9.73 -5.87 -22.66
C ASN A 324 -8.52 -5.97 -23.57
N GLY A 325 -8.10 -7.20 -23.87
CA GLY A 325 -6.94 -7.49 -24.71
C GLY A 325 -5.59 -7.43 -24.00
N VAL A 326 -5.57 -7.15 -22.70
CA VAL A 326 -4.38 -7.21 -21.84
C VAL A 326 -4.23 -8.63 -21.29
N GLU A 327 -3.08 -9.25 -21.46
CA GLU A 327 -2.79 -10.56 -20.89
C GLU A 327 -2.29 -10.42 -19.45
N VAL A 328 -2.93 -11.12 -18.51
CA VAL A 328 -2.52 -11.13 -17.10
C VAL A 328 -1.62 -12.34 -16.88
N PHE A 329 -0.36 -12.09 -16.49
CA PHE A 329 0.56 -13.15 -16.09
C PHE A 329 0.65 -13.28 -14.58
N GLU A 330 1.06 -14.45 -14.10
CA GLU A 330 1.28 -14.71 -12.66
C GLU A 330 2.77 -14.61 -12.34
N PRO A 331 3.20 -13.65 -11.53
CA PRO A 331 4.59 -13.57 -11.07
C PRO A 331 4.92 -14.73 -10.12
N ASP A 332 6.15 -15.23 -10.17
CA ASP A 332 6.63 -16.15 -9.13
C ASP A 332 6.91 -15.38 -7.83
N TRP A 333 5.85 -15.20 -7.04
CA TRP A 333 5.93 -14.47 -5.76
C TRP A 333 6.87 -15.13 -4.75
N SER A 334 7.11 -16.45 -4.86
CA SER A 334 8.07 -17.17 -3.99
C SER A 334 9.50 -16.79 -4.32
N ASP A 335 9.85 -16.80 -5.60
CA ASP A 335 11.16 -16.34 -6.08
C ASP A 335 11.37 -14.86 -5.80
N ILE A 336 10.39 -14.02 -6.16
CA ILE A 336 10.46 -12.58 -5.96
C ILE A 336 10.60 -12.24 -4.47
N GLY A 337 9.82 -12.86 -3.60
CA GLY A 337 9.90 -12.64 -2.15
C GLY A 337 11.26 -13.01 -1.56
N THR A 338 11.86 -14.09 -2.07
CA THR A 338 13.18 -14.57 -1.64
C THR A 338 14.32 -13.68 -2.13
N ASN A 339 14.23 -13.21 -3.39
CA ASN A 339 15.33 -12.53 -4.09
C ASN A 339 15.13 -11.02 -4.24
N LEU A 340 14.10 -10.43 -3.63
CA LEU A 340 13.74 -9.02 -3.81
C LEU A 340 14.90 -8.05 -3.57
N ASP A 341 15.61 -8.21 -2.47
CA ASP A 341 16.73 -7.34 -2.13
C ASP A 341 17.83 -7.42 -3.21
N GLY A 342 18.10 -8.64 -3.71
CA GLY A 342 19.06 -8.86 -4.80
C GLY A 342 18.60 -8.25 -6.14
N TYR A 343 17.31 -8.26 -6.43
CA TYR A 343 16.76 -7.62 -7.63
C TYR A 343 16.85 -6.09 -7.54
N VAL A 344 16.52 -5.53 -6.37
CA VAL A 344 16.63 -4.08 -6.11
C VAL A 344 18.09 -3.62 -6.17
N ASP A 345 19.04 -4.39 -5.63
CA ASP A 345 20.46 -4.06 -5.68
C ASP A 345 21.04 -4.16 -7.11
N ALA A 346 20.57 -5.15 -7.90
CA ALA A 346 20.93 -5.24 -9.32
C ALA A 346 20.41 -4.02 -10.10
N TRP A 347 19.17 -3.58 -9.82
CA TRP A 347 18.59 -2.38 -10.41
C TRP A 347 19.41 -1.12 -10.03
N LYS A 348 19.74 -0.92 -8.74
CA LYS A 348 20.58 0.20 -8.30
C LYS A 348 21.92 0.20 -9.02
N THR A 349 22.57 -0.96 -9.11
CA THR A 349 23.87 -1.11 -9.80
C THR A 349 23.75 -0.75 -11.28
N ALA A 350 22.72 -1.22 -11.96
CA ALA A 350 22.51 -0.97 -13.38
C ALA A 350 22.18 0.50 -13.69
N THR A 351 21.42 1.16 -12.83
CA THR A 351 20.92 2.53 -13.02
C THR A 351 21.78 3.61 -12.38
N GLY A 352 22.68 3.25 -11.46
CA GLY A 352 23.47 4.20 -10.68
C GLY A 352 22.65 4.94 -9.62
N SER A 353 21.54 4.34 -9.17
CA SER A 353 20.57 4.94 -8.24
C SER A 353 20.88 4.62 -6.78
#